data_0586235d17dfbeca92e538ed69dc97a3
#
_entry.id   0586235d17dfbeca92e538ed69dc97a3
#
_cell.length_a   1.000
_cell.length_b   1.000
_cell.length_c   1.000
_cell.angle_alpha   90.00
_cell.angle_beta   90.00
_cell.angle_gamma   90.00
#
_symmetry.space_group_name_H-M   'P 1'
#
loop_
_entity.id
_entity.type
_entity.pdbx_description
1 polymer ?
#
loop_
_entity_poly.entity_id
_entity_poly.type
_entity_poly.pdbx_seq_one_letter_code
_entity_poly.pdbx_strand_id
1 'polypeptide(L)'
;MRGTSGARHSVSAPAGLLALVGGDEFKPGNEEQDRMLAAAAKRGPAYVVPTAAARQGPQDAVDHATSWFKALGLSLEELPVRKPADANSKELAALARGGGFFYLVGGDPGLVAQVLRGSRVWTAMFDAWRDGASLAGSSAGAMALCSHTLIRASWPNRFNRRPSDALGLVPDTAVLPHFDTFGYRWIESAQRELPQVTLLGIDERSAALWTGGEWRAAGPGSVTVIDGSQTATFKSGTKIAGLPDPVRMLPDQ
;
A
#
# COMPACT_ATOMS: atom_id res chain seq x y z
N MET A 1 -20.70 45.50 -23.09
CA MET A 1 -20.42 44.05 -23.25
C MET A 1 -19.45 43.64 -22.17
N ARG A 2 -19.91 42.95 -21.16
CA ARG A 2 -19.07 42.43 -20.06
C ARG A 2 -18.84 40.94 -20.35
N GLY A 3 -17.59 40.58 -20.69
CA GLY A 3 -17.20 39.21 -20.93
C GLY A 3 -17.20 38.41 -19.61
N THR A 4 -18.06 37.41 -19.51
CA THR A 4 -18.03 36.42 -18.45
C THR A 4 -16.86 35.49 -18.64
N SER A 5 -15.79 35.65 -17.84
CA SER A 5 -14.70 34.71 -17.71
C SER A 5 -15.24 33.44 -17.06
N GLY A 6 -15.50 32.41 -17.87
CA GLY A 6 -15.84 31.08 -17.38
C GLY A 6 -14.62 30.47 -16.70
N ALA A 7 -14.68 30.34 -15.38
CA ALA A 7 -13.71 29.54 -14.63
C ALA A 7 -13.76 28.11 -15.17
N ARG A 8 -12.69 27.67 -15.85
CA ARG A 8 -12.50 26.27 -16.21
C ARG A 8 -12.29 25.51 -14.91
N HIS A 9 -13.29 24.76 -14.48
CA HIS A 9 -13.10 23.74 -13.46
C HIS A 9 -12.12 22.73 -14.04
N SER A 10 -10.86 22.78 -13.60
CA SER A 10 -9.91 21.72 -13.88
C SER A 10 -10.42 20.45 -13.15
N VAL A 11 -11.01 19.53 -13.90
CA VAL A 11 -11.26 18.18 -13.40
C VAL A 11 -9.87 17.62 -13.08
N SER A 12 -9.55 17.46 -11.80
CA SER A 12 -8.30 16.81 -11.41
C SER A 12 -8.26 15.42 -12.03
N ALA A 13 -7.11 15.03 -12.58
CA ALA A 13 -6.92 13.66 -13.07
C ALA A 13 -7.30 12.65 -11.97
N PRO A 14 -7.82 11.47 -12.35
CA PRO A 14 -8.08 10.43 -11.37
C PRO A 14 -6.76 10.01 -10.72
N ALA A 15 -6.81 9.66 -9.43
CA ALA A 15 -5.66 9.09 -8.75
C ALA A 15 -5.23 7.78 -9.43
N GLY A 16 -3.94 7.44 -9.32
CA GLY A 16 -3.38 6.25 -9.91
C GLY A 16 -3.91 4.95 -9.29
N LEU A 17 -3.52 3.83 -9.89
CA LEU A 17 -3.83 2.52 -9.36
C LEU A 17 -3.19 2.37 -7.97
N LEU A 18 -3.96 1.83 -7.00
CA LEU A 18 -3.45 1.46 -5.68
C LEU A 18 -3.61 -0.04 -5.49
N ALA A 19 -2.56 -0.72 -5.01
CA ALA A 19 -2.63 -2.13 -4.65
C ALA A 19 -2.23 -2.37 -3.20
N LEU A 20 -3.08 -3.10 -2.46
CA LEU A 20 -2.75 -3.70 -1.17
C LEU A 20 -2.54 -5.19 -1.42
N VAL A 21 -1.30 -5.69 -1.31
CA VAL A 21 -0.90 -7.06 -1.63
C VAL A 21 -0.71 -7.87 -0.35
N GLY A 22 -1.21 -9.09 -0.33
CA GLY A 22 -1.24 -9.95 0.86
C GLY A 22 0.11 -10.52 1.29
N GLY A 23 1.15 -10.38 0.48
CA GLY A 23 2.49 -10.89 0.76
C GLY A 23 2.93 -11.99 -0.20
N ASP A 24 4.10 -12.54 0.05
CA ASP A 24 4.80 -13.49 -0.85
C ASP A 24 5.02 -12.86 -2.25
N GLU A 25 5.40 -11.59 -2.25
CA GLU A 25 5.61 -10.75 -3.41
C GLU A 25 6.77 -11.22 -4.29
N PHE A 26 6.79 -10.76 -5.54
CA PHE A 26 7.85 -11.00 -6.53
C PHE A 26 8.08 -12.48 -6.85
N LYS A 27 6.98 -13.25 -6.85
CA LYS A 27 6.97 -14.69 -7.16
C LYS A 27 5.82 -15.03 -8.11
N PRO A 28 5.90 -16.18 -8.79
CA PRO A 28 4.79 -16.67 -9.63
C PRO A 28 3.46 -16.68 -8.86
N GLY A 29 2.42 -16.14 -9.51
CA GLY A 29 1.10 -15.92 -8.93
C GLY A 29 0.80 -14.43 -8.64
N ASN A 30 1.83 -13.54 -8.64
CA ASN A 30 1.63 -12.10 -8.52
C ASN A 30 1.47 -11.38 -9.87
N GLU A 31 1.53 -12.10 -11.00
CA GLU A 31 1.57 -11.50 -12.33
C GLU A 31 0.34 -10.65 -12.65
N GLU A 32 -0.85 -11.05 -12.16
CA GLU A 32 -2.10 -10.35 -12.49
C GLU A 32 -2.05 -8.90 -12.00
N GLN A 33 -1.92 -8.69 -10.71
CA GLN A 33 -1.90 -7.35 -10.10
C GLN A 33 -0.65 -6.57 -10.50
N ASP A 34 0.52 -7.23 -10.60
CA ASP A 34 1.77 -6.53 -10.87
C ASP A 34 1.87 -6.06 -12.34
N ARG A 35 1.28 -6.80 -13.30
CA ARG A 35 1.11 -6.32 -14.68
C ARG A 35 0.15 -5.16 -14.77
N MET A 36 -0.95 -5.17 -14.02
CA MET A 36 -1.88 -4.04 -13.97
C MET A 36 -1.19 -2.79 -13.43
N LEU A 37 -0.41 -2.93 -12.34
CA LEU A 37 0.37 -1.86 -11.74
C LEU A 37 1.41 -1.30 -12.72
N ALA A 38 2.17 -2.18 -13.39
CA ALA A 38 3.19 -1.78 -14.36
C ALA A 38 2.58 -1.08 -15.58
N ALA A 39 1.45 -1.60 -16.09
CA ALA A 39 0.74 -0.99 -17.22
C ALA A 39 0.12 0.37 -16.88
N ALA A 40 -0.28 0.59 -15.62
CA ALA A 40 -0.83 1.85 -15.14
C ALA A 40 0.24 2.84 -14.68
N ALA A 41 1.52 2.46 -14.68
CA ALA A 41 2.61 3.34 -14.28
C ALA A 41 2.61 4.62 -15.14
N LYS A 42 2.61 5.78 -14.48
CA LYS A 42 2.71 7.07 -15.12
C LYS A 42 4.13 7.27 -15.70
N ARG A 43 4.28 8.16 -16.66
CA ARG A 43 5.61 8.59 -17.13
C ARG A 43 6.43 9.13 -15.96
N GLY A 44 7.62 8.61 -15.78
CA GLY A 44 8.56 8.95 -14.71
C GLY A 44 9.32 7.73 -14.23
N PRO A 45 10.30 7.90 -13.33
CA PRO A 45 10.98 6.79 -12.69
C PRO A 45 10.00 5.89 -11.91
N ALA A 46 10.29 4.60 -11.87
CA ALA A 46 9.54 3.64 -11.08
C ALA A 46 10.41 3.17 -9.90
N TYR A 47 9.87 3.24 -8.70
CA TYR A 47 10.64 3.03 -7.47
C TYR A 47 10.17 1.84 -6.66
N VAL A 48 11.15 1.06 -6.14
CA VAL A 48 10.96 0.17 -5.00
C VAL A 48 11.41 0.89 -3.72
N VAL A 49 10.60 0.80 -2.66
CA VAL A 49 10.81 1.48 -1.38
C VAL A 49 11.06 0.44 -0.29
N PRO A 50 12.32 0.19 0.13
CA PRO A 50 12.66 -0.93 1.00
C PRO A 50 12.56 -0.61 2.50
N THR A 51 11.77 0.38 2.90
CA THR A 51 11.66 0.85 4.29
C THR A 51 11.32 -0.27 5.26
N ALA A 52 10.36 -1.14 4.92
CA ALA A 52 9.97 -2.26 5.79
C ALA A 52 11.10 -3.27 6.00
N ALA A 53 11.93 -3.47 4.99
CA ALA A 53 13.08 -4.40 5.00
C ALA A 53 14.37 -3.78 5.53
N ALA A 54 14.39 -2.51 5.92
CA ALA A 54 15.63 -1.76 6.23
C ALA A 54 16.51 -2.42 7.30
N ARG A 55 15.95 -3.27 8.16
CA ARG A 55 16.67 -4.03 9.21
C ARG A 55 16.83 -5.52 8.88
N GLN A 56 16.40 -5.98 7.69
CA GLN A 56 16.26 -7.40 7.35
C GLN A 56 16.76 -7.71 5.92
N GLY A 57 17.83 -7.09 5.48
CA GLY A 57 18.37 -7.29 4.12
C GLY A 57 17.61 -6.48 3.05
N PRO A 58 17.63 -5.14 3.13
CA PRO A 58 16.90 -4.29 2.17
C PRO A 58 17.36 -4.49 0.72
N GLN A 59 18.62 -4.85 0.51
CA GLN A 59 19.15 -5.06 -0.84
C GLN A 59 18.51 -6.28 -1.51
N ASP A 60 18.32 -7.38 -0.79
CA ASP A 60 17.65 -8.56 -1.34
C ASP A 60 16.23 -8.25 -1.81
N ALA A 61 15.49 -7.44 -1.04
CA ALA A 61 14.15 -7.01 -1.42
C ALA A 61 14.16 -6.13 -2.68
N VAL A 62 15.15 -5.23 -2.80
CA VAL A 62 15.35 -4.38 -3.99
C VAL A 62 15.68 -5.23 -5.21
N ASP A 63 16.61 -6.17 -5.08
CA ASP A 63 17.06 -7.03 -6.19
C ASP A 63 15.92 -7.94 -6.68
N HIS A 64 15.14 -8.52 -5.77
CA HIS A 64 13.96 -9.32 -6.13
C HIS A 64 12.91 -8.48 -6.87
N ALA A 65 12.55 -7.31 -6.33
CA ALA A 65 11.59 -6.40 -6.96
C ALA A 65 12.06 -5.96 -8.36
N THR A 66 13.32 -5.55 -8.46
CA THR A 66 13.91 -5.08 -9.73
C THR A 66 13.91 -6.18 -10.78
N SER A 67 14.32 -7.40 -10.41
CA SER A 67 14.34 -8.56 -11.30
C SER A 67 12.93 -8.92 -11.77
N TRP A 68 11.98 -8.96 -10.84
CA TRP A 68 10.58 -9.29 -11.11
C TRP A 68 9.92 -8.30 -12.07
N PHE A 69 9.95 -7.01 -11.74
CA PHE A 69 9.30 -6.01 -12.57
C PHE A 69 9.99 -5.80 -13.92
N LYS A 70 11.31 -6.02 -14.00
CA LYS A 70 12.03 -6.06 -15.28
C LYS A 70 11.48 -7.14 -16.21
N ALA A 71 11.17 -8.33 -15.68
CA ALA A 71 10.52 -9.39 -16.44
C ALA A 71 9.09 -9.03 -16.89
N LEU A 72 8.43 -8.13 -16.18
CA LEU A 72 7.11 -7.58 -16.53
C LEU A 72 7.19 -6.32 -17.41
N GLY A 73 8.40 -5.89 -17.83
CA GLY A 73 8.61 -4.77 -18.72
C GLY A 73 8.75 -3.40 -18.05
N LEU A 74 8.88 -3.35 -16.70
CA LEU A 74 9.07 -2.13 -15.94
C LEU A 74 10.41 -2.16 -15.18
N SER A 75 11.30 -1.19 -15.49
CA SER A 75 12.57 -1.06 -14.76
C SER A 75 12.36 -0.28 -13.47
N LEU A 76 12.71 -0.87 -12.32
CA LEU A 76 12.65 -0.22 -11.03
C LEU A 76 14.04 0.30 -10.61
N GLU A 77 14.02 1.44 -9.91
CA GLU A 77 15.14 1.99 -9.15
C GLU A 77 14.81 1.92 -7.65
N GLU A 78 15.84 1.87 -6.81
CA GLU A 78 15.63 2.02 -5.36
C GLU A 78 15.35 3.49 -5.02
N LEU A 79 14.28 3.75 -4.23
CA LEU A 79 14.15 4.98 -3.45
C LEU A 79 14.66 4.66 -2.02
N PRO A 80 15.90 5.02 -1.65
CA PRO A 80 16.60 4.47 -0.48
C PRO A 80 16.15 5.12 0.83
N VAL A 81 14.88 4.97 1.17
CA VAL A 81 14.26 5.49 2.40
C VAL A 81 14.29 4.39 3.47
N ARG A 82 15.27 4.43 4.36
CA ARG A 82 15.51 3.39 5.38
C ARG A 82 15.37 3.89 6.83
N LYS A 83 15.41 5.22 7.05
CA LYS A 83 15.33 5.87 8.36
C LYS A 83 14.65 7.25 8.26
N PRO A 84 14.20 7.85 9.36
CA PRO A 84 13.47 9.14 9.34
C PRO A 84 14.25 10.28 8.66
N ALA A 85 15.58 10.30 8.75
CA ALA A 85 16.39 11.31 8.07
C ALA A 85 16.27 11.22 6.55
N ASP A 86 16.26 9.98 5.98
CA ASP A 86 16.08 9.74 4.56
C ASP A 86 14.67 10.19 4.11
N ALA A 87 13.64 9.84 4.89
CA ALA A 87 12.26 10.20 4.61
C ALA A 87 12.01 11.73 4.62
N ASN A 88 12.89 12.49 5.29
CA ASN A 88 12.82 13.95 5.32
C ASN A 88 13.84 14.64 4.41
N SER A 89 14.66 13.89 3.65
CA SER A 89 15.56 14.44 2.63
C SER A 89 14.77 15.18 1.55
N LYS A 90 15.22 16.40 1.23
CA LYS A 90 14.62 17.18 0.14
C LYS A 90 14.89 16.54 -1.23
N GLU A 91 16.04 15.91 -1.37
CA GLU A 91 16.50 15.24 -2.58
C GLU A 91 15.63 14.01 -2.86
N LEU A 92 15.43 13.13 -1.86
CA LEU A 92 14.57 11.95 -2.01
C LEU A 92 13.11 12.33 -2.20
N ALA A 93 12.62 13.38 -1.55
CA ALA A 93 11.28 13.90 -1.77
C ALA A 93 11.11 14.48 -3.19
N ALA A 94 12.15 15.09 -3.77
CA ALA A 94 12.11 15.55 -5.16
C ALA A 94 12.07 14.37 -6.16
N LEU A 95 12.84 13.31 -5.92
CA LEU A 95 12.77 12.06 -6.68
C LEU A 95 11.37 11.45 -6.61
N ALA A 96 10.81 11.30 -5.40
CA ALA A 96 9.48 10.77 -5.21
C ALA A 96 8.40 11.60 -5.91
N ARG A 97 8.50 12.92 -5.92
CA ARG A 97 7.53 13.78 -6.62
C ARG A 97 7.52 13.55 -8.13
N GLY A 98 8.65 13.17 -8.72
CA GLY A 98 8.78 12.82 -10.14
C GLY A 98 8.42 11.38 -10.47
N GLY A 99 8.18 10.54 -9.49
CA GLY A 99 7.93 9.12 -9.67
C GLY A 99 6.60 8.81 -10.36
N GLY A 100 6.60 7.80 -11.19
CA GLY A 100 5.41 7.28 -11.88
C GLY A 100 4.86 5.98 -11.28
N PHE A 101 5.64 5.36 -10.39
CA PHE A 101 5.31 4.07 -9.75
C PHE A 101 6.08 3.93 -8.44
N PHE A 102 5.42 3.38 -7.43
CA PHE A 102 6.03 3.08 -6.12
C PHE A 102 5.57 1.73 -5.61
N TYR A 103 6.50 0.95 -5.09
CA TYR A 103 6.21 -0.34 -4.45
C TYR A 103 6.88 -0.42 -3.07
N LEU A 104 6.08 -0.40 -1.99
CA LEU A 104 6.54 -0.61 -0.61
C LEU A 104 6.63 -2.11 -0.35
N VAL A 105 7.83 -2.61 -0.11
CA VAL A 105 8.07 -4.05 0.12
C VAL A 105 7.57 -4.53 1.49
N GLY A 106 7.56 -5.85 1.68
CA GLY A 106 7.28 -6.49 2.97
C GLY A 106 8.39 -6.32 4.00
N GLY A 107 8.11 -6.68 5.28
CA GLY A 107 9.04 -6.61 6.40
C GLY A 107 8.40 -6.15 7.72
N ASP A 108 8.87 -5.04 8.29
CA ASP A 108 8.37 -4.46 9.56
C ASP A 108 7.40 -3.30 9.29
N PRO A 109 6.08 -3.48 9.50
CA PRO A 109 5.09 -2.44 9.26
C PRO A 109 5.21 -1.26 10.23
N GLY A 110 5.64 -1.51 11.47
CA GLY A 110 5.90 -0.45 12.46
C GLY A 110 7.05 0.46 12.04
N LEU A 111 8.07 -0.11 11.41
CA LEU A 111 9.18 0.68 10.88
C LEU A 111 8.73 1.57 9.72
N VAL A 112 7.86 1.09 8.83
CA VAL A 112 7.31 1.91 7.74
C VAL A 112 6.55 3.11 8.31
N ALA A 113 5.64 2.88 9.27
CA ALA A 113 4.90 3.95 9.93
C ALA A 113 5.83 4.94 10.63
N GLN A 114 6.81 4.44 11.40
CA GLN A 114 7.80 5.27 12.11
C GLN A 114 8.63 6.17 11.17
N VAL A 115 8.98 5.67 9.99
CA VAL A 115 9.88 6.35 9.05
C VAL A 115 9.11 7.30 8.14
N LEU A 116 7.98 6.84 7.58
CA LEU A 116 7.30 7.56 6.50
C LEU A 116 6.18 8.48 6.98
N ARG A 117 5.49 8.18 8.09
CA ARG A 117 4.35 9.00 8.54
C ARG A 117 4.79 10.44 8.77
N GLY A 118 4.03 11.40 8.22
CA GLY A 118 4.33 12.83 8.30
C GLY A 118 5.60 13.28 7.58
N SER A 119 6.26 12.41 6.81
CA SER A 119 7.51 12.74 6.15
C SER A 119 7.32 13.41 4.79
N ARG A 120 8.37 14.13 4.35
CA ARG A 120 8.42 14.77 3.03
C ARG A 120 8.30 13.78 1.87
N VAL A 121 8.96 12.61 2.00
CA VAL A 121 8.93 11.58 0.95
C VAL A 121 7.55 10.96 0.85
N TRP A 122 6.90 10.65 1.99
CA TRP A 122 5.53 10.12 1.96
C TRP A 122 4.54 11.11 1.32
N THR A 123 4.61 12.38 1.73
CA THR A 123 3.77 13.44 1.11
C THR A 123 4.01 13.50 -0.41
N ALA A 124 5.26 13.43 -0.86
CA ALA A 124 5.60 13.48 -2.28
C ALA A 124 5.09 12.24 -3.06
N MET A 125 5.19 11.04 -2.48
CA MET A 125 4.64 9.81 -3.05
C MET A 125 3.10 9.86 -3.13
N PHE A 126 2.45 10.33 -2.07
CA PHE A 126 1.00 10.52 -2.04
C PHE A 126 0.53 11.51 -3.12
N ASP A 127 1.20 12.65 -3.25
CA ASP A 127 0.89 13.64 -4.29
C ASP A 127 1.08 13.05 -5.68
N ALA A 128 2.18 12.31 -5.93
CA ALA A 128 2.42 11.65 -7.20
C ALA A 128 1.33 10.61 -7.51
N TRP A 129 0.90 9.80 -6.53
CA TRP A 129 -0.21 8.86 -6.68
C TRP A 129 -1.53 9.58 -6.97
N ARG A 130 -1.84 10.63 -6.24
CA ARG A 130 -3.03 11.46 -6.48
C ARG A 130 -3.05 12.05 -7.89
N ASP A 131 -1.88 12.31 -8.45
CA ASP A 131 -1.67 12.80 -9.82
C ASP A 131 -1.52 11.68 -10.87
N GLY A 132 -1.83 10.42 -10.51
CA GLY A 132 -1.94 9.30 -11.43
C GLY A 132 -0.77 8.31 -11.41
N ALA A 133 0.23 8.43 -10.52
CA ALA A 133 1.26 7.40 -10.35
C ALA A 133 0.67 6.12 -9.72
N SER A 134 1.15 4.95 -10.10
CA SER A 134 0.78 3.69 -9.43
C SER A 134 1.45 3.60 -8.06
N LEU A 135 0.73 3.09 -7.07
CA LEU A 135 1.23 2.85 -5.71
C LEU A 135 0.85 1.46 -5.24
N ALA A 136 1.80 0.72 -4.73
CA ALA A 136 1.56 -0.59 -4.16
C ALA A 136 2.26 -0.76 -2.80
N GLY A 137 1.71 -1.62 -1.97
CA GLY A 137 2.39 -2.14 -0.79
C GLY A 137 2.10 -3.62 -0.62
N SER A 138 3.12 -4.39 -0.24
CA SER A 138 2.97 -5.82 0.04
C SER A 138 3.22 -6.12 1.51
N SER A 139 2.42 -7.03 2.09
CA SER A 139 2.55 -7.44 3.49
C SER A 139 2.66 -6.23 4.43
N ALA A 140 3.82 -5.97 5.01
CA ALA A 140 4.08 -4.80 5.85
C ALA A 140 3.84 -3.47 5.12
N GLY A 141 4.17 -3.38 3.84
CA GLY A 141 3.89 -2.21 3.01
C GLY A 141 2.39 -1.97 2.85
N ALA A 142 1.59 -3.02 2.62
CA ALA A 142 0.13 -2.92 2.55
C ALA A 142 -0.48 -2.49 3.89
N MET A 143 -0.03 -3.13 4.98
CA MET A 143 -0.45 -2.76 6.33
C MET A 143 -0.19 -1.29 6.64
N ALA A 144 0.95 -0.77 6.21
CA ALA A 144 1.33 0.61 6.47
C ALA A 144 0.53 1.63 5.65
N LEU A 145 0.02 1.29 4.47
CA LEU A 145 -0.80 2.20 3.65
C LEU A 145 -2.17 2.50 4.24
N CYS A 146 -2.67 1.69 5.16
CA CYS A 146 -3.97 1.89 5.82
C CYS A 146 -3.90 2.91 6.97
N SER A 147 -5.03 3.18 7.62
CA SER A 147 -5.08 4.06 8.79
C SER A 147 -4.40 3.42 10.01
N HIS A 148 -4.52 2.08 10.13
CA HIS A 148 -3.94 1.33 11.22
C HIS A 148 -3.10 0.17 10.71
N THR A 149 -2.02 -0.10 11.41
CA THR A 149 -1.20 -1.29 11.23
C THR A 149 -1.15 -2.12 12.52
N LEU A 150 -0.84 -3.40 12.40
CA LEU A 150 -0.74 -4.31 13.53
C LEU A 150 0.73 -4.67 13.77
N ILE A 151 1.33 -4.07 14.77
CA ILE A 151 2.71 -4.31 15.14
C ILE A 151 2.83 -5.42 16.20
N ARG A 152 4.01 -6.03 16.33
CA ARG A 152 4.27 -7.02 17.35
C ARG A 152 4.16 -6.39 18.74
N ALA A 153 3.30 -6.94 19.62
CA ALA A 153 3.05 -6.37 20.92
C ALA A 153 4.23 -6.58 21.90
N SER A 154 4.85 -7.76 21.87
CA SER A 154 5.98 -8.11 22.72
C SER A 154 6.75 -9.32 22.17
N TRP A 155 8.05 -9.37 22.46
CA TRP A 155 8.86 -10.57 22.28
C TRP A 155 8.67 -11.50 23.48
N PRO A 156 8.61 -12.85 23.32
CA PRO A 156 8.74 -13.62 22.08
C PRO A 156 7.41 -13.89 21.37
N ASN A 157 6.28 -13.38 21.86
CA ASN A 157 4.96 -13.70 21.32
C ASN A 157 4.77 -13.12 19.90
N ARG A 158 4.79 -13.99 18.88
CA ARG A 158 4.62 -13.61 17.48
C ARG A 158 3.16 -13.40 17.08
N PHE A 159 2.24 -13.90 17.88
CA PHE A 159 0.81 -13.91 17.54
C PHE A 159 0.08 -12.70 18.13
N ASN A 160 0.54 -12.17 19.27
CA ASN A 160 -0.05 -10.96 19.82
C ASN A 160 0.40 -9.73 19.02
N ARG A 161 -0.58 -9.08 18.44
CA ARG A 161 -0.42 -7.84 17.72
C ARG A 161 -1.16 -6.74 18.47
N ARG A 162 -0.63 -5.54 18.40
CA ARG A 162 -1.29 -4.32 18.87
C ARG A 162 -1.43 -3.33 17.72
N PRO A 163 -2.50 -2.54 17.69
CA PRO A 163 -2.64 -1.51 16.68
C PRO A 163 -1.63 -0.38 16.90
N SER A 164 -1.33 0.27 15.79
CA SER A 164 -0.57 1.51 15.74
C SER A 164 -1.08 2.31 14.55
N ASP A 165 -1.08 3.63 14.66
CA ASP A 165 -1.37 4.49 13.52
C ASP A 165 -0.37 4.24 12.40
N ALA A 166 -0.85 4.34 11.16
CA ALA A 166 -0.05 4.13 9.98
C ALA A 166 -0.14 5.33 9.01
N LEU A 167 -0.01 5.13 7.71
CA LEU A 167 0.10 6.23 6.74
C LEU A 167 -1.24 6.89 6.37
N GLY A 168 -2.37 6.24 6.67
CA GLY A 168 -3.69 6.83 6.55
C GLY A 168 -4.23 6.98 5.13
N LEU A 169 -3.63 6.31 4.13
CA LEU A 169 -4.13 6.39 2.75
C LEU A 169 -5.50 5.72 2.60
N VAL A 170 -5.68 4.53 3.20
CA VAL A 170 -6.98 3.86 3.26
C VAL A 170 -7.53 4.06 4.67
N PRO A 171 -8.58 4.89 4.85
CA PRO A 171 -9.12 5.23 6.17
C PRO A 171 -9.84 4.03 6.79
N ASP A 172 -10.01 4.05 8.10
CA ASP A 172 -10.78 3.09 8.89
C ASP A 172 -10.54 1.61 8.52
N THR A 173 -9.30 1.28 8.13
CA THR A 173 -8.92 -0.04 7.62
C THR A 173 -7.60 -0.51 8.25
N ALA A 174 -7.51 -1.81 8.50
CA ALA A 174 -6.28 -2.51 8.86
C ALA A 174 -6.12 -3.80 8.03
N VAL A 175 -4.98 -3.97 7.37
CA VAL A 175 -4.69 -5.17 6.57
C VAL A 175 -4.17 -6.30 7.45
N LEU A 176 -4.71 -7.50 7.22
CA LEU A 176 -4.22 -8.78 7.71
C LEU A 176 -3.57 -9.53 6.53
N PRO A 177 -2.26 -9.35 6.29
CA PRO A 177 -1.58 -10.01 5.19
C PRO A 177 -1.37 -11.50 5.49
N HIS A 178 -0.98 -12.29 4.47
CA HIS A 178 -0.80 -13.74 4.58
C HIS A 178 -2.02 -14.40 5.23
N PHE A 179 -3.21 -13.98 4.79
CA PHE A 179 -4.45 -14.33 5.48
C PHE A 179 -4.75 -15.81 5.43
N ASP A 180 -4.45 -16.47 4.33
CA ASP A 180 -4.56 -17.91 4.11
C ASP A 180 -3.57 -18.76 4.93
N THR A 181 -2.47 -18.17 5.41
CA THR A 181 -1.42 -18.88 6.12
C THR A 181 -1.42 -18.60 7.63
N PHE A 182 -1.35 -17.33 8.05
CA PHE A 182 -1.31 -16.98 9.46
C PHE A 182 -2.04 -15.69 9.86
N GLY A 183 -2.32 -14.78 8.90
CA GLY A 183 -2.92 -13.48 9.20
C GLY A 183 -4.30 -13.58 9.85
N TYR A 184 -5.07 -14.61 9.51
CA TYR A 184 -6.39 -14.87 10.12
C TYR A 184 -6.33 -15.02 11.65
N ARG A 185 -5.19 -15.40 12.21
CA ARG A 185 -4.99 -15.58 13.67
C ARG A 185 -5.01 -14.25 14.43
N TRP A 186 -4.95 -13.13 13.72
CA TRP A 186 -4.94 -11.80 14.33
C TRP A 186 -6.34 -11.17 14.42
N ILE A 187 -7.36 -11.79 13.83
CA ILE A 187 -8.73 -11.26 13.77
C ILE A 187 -9.23 -10.89 15.18
N GLU A 188 -9.22 -11.84 16.10
CA GLU A 188 -9.77 -11.64 17.44
C GLU A 188 -9.08 -10.49 18.20
N SER A 189 -7.75 -10.44 18.15
CA SER A 189 -7.01 -9.36 18.80
C SER A 189 -7.23 -8.01 18.13
N ALA A 190 -7.31 -8.00 16.79
CA ALA A 190 -7.54 -6.77 16.02
C ALA A 190 -8.96 -6.21 16.26
N GLN A 191 -10.00 -7.05 16.22
CA GLN A 191 -11.38 -6.63 16.49
C GLN A 191 -11.57 -6.10 17.91
N ARG A 192 -10.91 -6.72 18.89
CA ARG A 192 -10.98 -6.27 20.29
C ARG A 192 -10.38 -4.87 20.46
N GLU A 193 -9.27 -4.59 19.80
CA GLU A 193 -8.55 -3.33 19.97
C GLU A 193 -8.94 -2.25 18.95
N LEU A 194 -9.52 -2.65 17.83
CA LEU A 194 -9.99 -1.79 16.74
C LEU A 194 -11.45 -2.11 16.37
N PRO A 195 -12.42 -1.98 17.28
CA PRO A 195 -13.79 -2.44 17.04
C PRO A 195 -14.56 -1.67 15.95
N GLN A 196 -14.05 -0.51 15.54
CA GLN A 196 -14.65 0.35 14.50
C GLN A 196 -13.89 0.33 13.17
N VAL A 197 -12.86 -0.53 13.07
CA VAL A 197 -11.98 -0.58 11.89
C VAL A 197 -12.31 -1.82 11.07
N THR A 198 -12.47 -1.65 9.78
CA THR A 198 -12.62 -2.75 8.83
C THR A 198 -11.29 -3.52 8.73
N LEU A 199 -11.33 -4.82 8.97
CA LEU A 199 -10.17 -5.68 8.77
C LEU A 199 -10.20 -6.24 7.35
N LEU A 200 -9.07 -6.15 6.66
CA LEU A 200 -8.91 -6.60 5.29
C LEU A 200 -7.92 -7.78 5.24
N GLY A 201 -8.44 -9.00 5.25
CA GLY A 201 -7.65 -10.20 5.03
C GLY A 201 -7.27 -10.35 3.56
N ILE A 202 -5.99 -10.48 3.26
CA ILE A 202 -5.51 -10.68 1.89
C ILE A 202 -4.62 -11.91 1.87
N ASP A 203 -4.99 -12.91 1.06
CA ASP A 203 -4.22 -14.13 0.87
C ASP A 203 -2.89 -13.82 0.19
N GLU A 204 -1.90 -14.69 0.37
CA GLU A 204 -0.60 -14.57 -0.32
C GLU A 204 -0.78 -14.47 -1.83
N ARG A 205 0.04 -13.65 -2.49
CA ARG A 205 0.04 -13.44 -3.95
C ARG A 205 -1.27 -12.91 -4.51
N SER A 206 -2.12 -12.35 -3.64
CA SER A 206 -3.40 -11.74 -4.01
C SER A 206 -3.42 -10.29 -3.57
N ALA A 207 -4.33 -9.50 -4.13
CA ALA A 207 -4.39 -8.07 -3.90
C ALA A 207 -5.83 -7.51 -3.88
N ALA A 208 -6.02 -6.44 -3.11
CA ALA A 208 -7.12 -5.51 -3.27
C ALA A 208 -6.62 -4.33 -4.12
N LEU A 209 -7.21 -4.13 -5.29
CA LEU A 209 -6.84 -3.10 -6.26
C LEU A 209 -7.88 -1.98 -6.28
N TRP A 210 -7.46 -0.75 -6.03
CA TRP A 210 -8.26 0.46 -6.26
C TRP A 210 -8.00 0.99 -7.67
N THR A 211 -9.05 1.03 -8.48
CA THR A 211 -8.96 1.42 -9.90
C THR A 211 -9.52 2.82 -10.19
N GLY A 212 -9.51 3.70 -9.18
CA GLY A 212 -9.96 5.09 -9.32
C GLY A 212 -11.46 5.32 -9.07
N GLY A 213 -12.19 4.32 -8.58
CA GLY A 213 -13.62 4.43 -8.28
C GLY A 213 -14.20 3.18 -7.63
N GLU A 214 -13.46 2.08 -7.63
CA GLU A 214 -13.88 0.83 -7.00
C GLU A 214 -12.69 -0.03 -6.61
N TRP A 215 -12.91 -0.87 -5.59
CA TRP A 215 -11.99 -1.93 -5.22
C TRP A 215 -12.31 -3.24 -5.94
N ARG A 216 -11.28 -3.93 -6.43
CA ARG A 216 -11.36 -5.25 -7.06
C ARG A 216 -10.35 -6.22 -6.46
N ALA A 217 -10.73 -7.48 -6.33
CA ALA A 217 -9.80 -8.54 -5.95
C ALA A 217 -9.02 -9.01 -7.19
N ALA A 218 -7.73 -9.34 -6.99
CA ALA A 218 -6.85 -9.92 -8.00
C ALA A 218 -5.95 -10.99 -7.39
N GLY A 219 -5.43 -11.89 -8.23
CA GLY A 219 -4.51 -12.95 -7.83
C GLY A 219 -5.19 -14.29 -7.52
N PRO A 220 -4.42 -15.33 -7.23
CA PRO A 220 -4.91 -16.72 -7.13
C PRO A 220 -5.75 -17.00 -5.87
N GLY A 221 -5.57 -16.24 -4.80
CA GLY A 221 -6.26 -16.39 -3.52
C GLY A 221 -7.57 -15.59 -3.44
N SER A 222 -7.77 -14.97 -2.28
CA SER A 222 -8.97 -14.20 -1.96
C SER A 222 -8.63 -12.91 -1.23
N VAL A 223 -9.58 -12.00 -1.25
CA VAL A 223 -9.63 -10.84 -0.36
C VAL A 223 -10.87 -10.99 0.53
N THR A 224 -10.70 -10.85 1.83
CA THR A 224 -11.77 -11.01 2.82
C THR A 224 -11.94 -9.70 3.60
N VAL A 225 -13.14 -9.14 3.55
CA VAL A 225 -13.52 -7.95 4.32
C VAL A 225 -14.27 -8.42 5.58
N ILE A 226 -13.83 -7.94 6.75
CA ILE A 226 -14.41 -8.25 8.05
C ILE A 226 -14.78 -6.93 8.71
N ASP A 227 -16.08 -6.71 8.88
CA ASP A 227 -16.66 -5.52 9.51
C ASP A 227 -17.55 -5.96 10.68
N GLY A 228 -17.06 -5.78 11.90
CA GLY A 228 -17.71 -6.32 13.09
C GLY A 228 -17.91 -7.84 12.98
N SER A 229 -19.17 -8.29 12.97
CA SER A 229 -19.53 -9.70 12.81
C SER A 229 -19.74 -10.14 11.36
N GLN A 230 -19.72 -9.21 10.42
CA GLN A 230 -19.92 -9.51 9.00
C GLN A 230 -18.61 -9.87 8.32
N THR A 231 -18.64 -10.91 7.50
CA THR A 231 -17.48 -11.34 6.73
C THR A 231 -17.90 -11.63 5.29
N ALA A 232 -17.18 -11.07 4.34
CA ALA A 232 -17.38 -11.30 2.92
C ALA A 232 -16.05 -11.59 2.22
N THR A 233 -16.03 -12.61 1.36
CA THR A 233 -14.81 -13.04 0.66
C THR A 233 -14.98 -12.85 -0.85
N PHE A 234 -13.96 -12.31 -1.50
CA PHE A 234 -13.95 -11.91 -2.90
C PHE A 234 -12.82 -12.62 -3.64
N LYS A 235 -13.13 -13.19 -4.80
CA LYS A 235 -12.17 -13.84 -5.71
C LYS A 235 -11.72 -12.88 -6.81
N SER A 236 -10.60 -13.20 -7.47
CA SER A 236 -10.06 -12.41 -8.58
C SER A 236 -11.15 -11.97 -9.57
N GLY A 237 -11.03 -10.74 -10.05
CA GLY A 237 -11.96 -10.10 -10.98
C GLY A 237 -13.26 -9.59 -10.35
N THR A 238 -13.57 -9.89 -9.08
CA THR A 238 -14.80 -9.41 -8.43
C THR A 238 -14.60 -8.06 -7.75
N LYS A 239 -15.66 -7.26 -7.74
CA LYS A 239 -15.71 -6.01 -6.98
C LYS A 239 -15.76 -6.31 -5.48
N ILE A 240 -14.91 -5.64 -4.71
CA ILE A 240 -14.89 -5.72 -3.25
C ILE A 240 -15.84 -4.65 -2.70
N ALA A 241 -16.81 -5.07 -1.92
CA ALA A 241 -17.70 -4.18 -1.17
C ALA A 241 -17.22 -4.00 0.28
N GLY A 242 -17.61 -2.89 0.91
CA GLY A 242 -17.34 -2.64 2.33
C GLY A 242 -15.96 -2.03 2.62
N LEU A 243 -15.18 -1.66 1.60
CA LEU A 243 -13.95 -0.90 1.79
C LEU A 243 -14.18 0.58 1.50
N PRO A 244 -13.64 1.49 2.33
CA PRO A 244 -13.67 2.92 2.05
C PRO A 244 -12.76 3.28 0.88
N ASP A 245 -13.07 4.38 0.24
CA ASP A 245 -12.21 4.95 -0.79
C ASP A 245 -10.92 5.48 -0.17
N PRO A 246 -9.78 5.40 -0.86
CA PRO A 246 -8.56 6.06 -0.44
C PRO A 246 -8.77 7.57 -0.31
N VAL A 247 -8.14 8.18 0.71
CA VAL A 247 -8.26 9.61 0.97
C VAL A 247 -7.69 10.47 -0.17
N ARG A 248 -8.27 11.65 -0.36
CA ARG A 248 -7.76 12.66 -1.31
C ARG A 248 -6.84 13.69 -0.65
N MET A 249 -6.75 13.67 0.65
CA MET A 249 -5.88 14.49 1.48
C MET A 249 -5.43 13.65 2.67
N LEU A 250 -4.13 13.63 2.94
CA LEU A 250 -3.62 12.91 4.11
C LEU A 250 -4.17 13.55 5.39
N PRO A 251 -4.50 12.73 6.39
CA PRO A 251 -4.85 13.26 7.71
C PRO A 251 -3.65 14.02 8.29
N ASP A 252 -3.93 14.99 9.16
CA ASP A 252 -2.89 15.67 9.94
C ASP A 252 -2.11 14.64 10.77
N GLN A 253 -0.79 14.62 10.62
CA GLN A 253 0.09 13.57 11.17
C GLN A 253 1.16 14.12 12.10
#